data_0e0ed86052a5eab9535acbf6f8f05997
#
_entry.id   0e0ed86052a5eab9535acbf6f8f05997
#
_cell.length_a   1.000
_cell.length_b   1.000
_cell.length_c   1.000
_cell.angle_alpha   90.00
_cell.angle_beta   90.00
_cell.angle_gamma   90.00
#
_symmetry.space_group_name_H-M   'P 1'
#
loop_
_entity.id
_entity.type
_entity.pdbx_description
1 polymer ?
#
loop_
_entity_poly.entity_id
_entity_poly.type
_entity_poly.pdbx_seq_one_letter_code
_entity_poly.pdbx_strand_id
1 'polypeptide(L)'
;MSIKEIIGKKLTIGVGTDHAGFSAKAKLVQLLEGLGHQVIDFGPASANPADDYPDFSAPAAKALSCGVIDSLVLICRTGFGMAMVANRFHGVRAVVAGTPELAAKGREHNAANCLVLPGDACDNDDISKIIEAFFSTPFSGDERHARRLNKLETATHDDIAALRATDPEIAAAIDRESARQNDGIELIASENFASCAVRAAQGSVLTNKYAEGYSGKRYYNGCEFVDQVETFAIERAKELFGAEAANVQPHSGSGANQAIYTALCQPGDTVLAMSLDHGGHLTHGHPLNFSGKLYNMIPYGVSRETEMIDYDEIEKLAVENKPRMILAGASAYPRVIDFARLREIADKVGALLFVDMAHIAGLVAAGVHPNPGPYCDVVTTTTHKTLRGPRGGLILCKEQYLKAINSAVFPGLQGGPLEHVIAAKAVCFLEALQPEFKAYQQQVKLNAAKLADELAKRGFRIVSGGTDNHLMLIDLRPKQATGKAVANALDLARITVNKNMIPFDPEKPFVTSGIRIGTPAITTRGLKEAEMVNVADFIERGVALREDEAGLKALGEEVKNFMAAFPMPQFK
;
A
#
# COMPACT_ATOMS: atom_id res chain seq x y z
N MET A 1 16.06 15.64 -13.47
CA MET A 1 16.53 16.88 -14.13
C MET A 1 18.03 17.04 -13.92
N SER A 2 18.80 17.30 -14.97
CA SER A 2 20.22 17.61 -14.80
C SER A 2 20.36 18.99 -14.17
N ILE A 3 21.39 19.19 -13.36
CA ILE A 3 21.63 20.44 -12.61
C ILE A 3 21.80 21.65 -13.55
N LYS A 4 22.17 21.44 -14.82
CA LYS A 4 22.18 22.50 -15.87
C LYS A 4 20.78 23.09 -16.15
N GLU A 5 19.70 22.35 -15.83
CA GLU A 5 18.33 22.80 -16.05
C GLU A 5 17.75 23.60 -14.87
N ILE A 6 18.45 23.67 -13.72
CA ILE A 6 17.94 24.26 -12.47
C ILE A 6 18.28 25.76 -12.38
N ILE A 7 19.36 26.21 -13.01
CA ILE A 7 19.78 27.61 -12.95
C ILE A 7 18.79 28.50 -13.70
N GLY A 8 18.16 29.43 -12.99
CA GLY A 8 17.17 30.37 -13.55
C GLY A 8 15.74 29.89 -13.60
N LYS A 9 15.43 28.70 -13.00
CA LYS A 9 14.06 28.19 -12.85
C LYS A 9 13.53 28.45 -11.45
N LYS A 10 12.20 28.57 -11.32
CA LYS A 10 11.50 28.54 -10.03
C LYS A 10 11.66 27.16 -9.41
N LEU A 11 12.28 27.09 -8.23
CA LEU A 11 12.50 25.85 -7.48
C LEU A 11 11.54 25.75 -6.30
N THR A 12 11.26 24.53 -5.86
CA THR A 12 10.71 24.23 -4.53
C THR A 12 11.88 23.95 -3.59
N ILE A 13 12.12 24.81 -2.60
CA ILE A 13 13.25 24.72 -1.67
C ILE A 13 12.75 24.39 -0.27
N GLY A 14 13.30 23.34 0.34
CA GLY A 14 13.11 23.06 1.75
C GLY A 14 13.99 23.95 2.63
N VAL A 15 13.47 24.42 3.75
CA VAL A 15 14.23 25.09 4.80
C VAL A 15 14.05 24.36 6.12
N GLY A 16 15.15 23.93 6.75
CA GLY A 16 15.12 23.27 8.05
C GLY A 16 16.08 23.93 9.04
N THR A 17 15.61 24.21 10.25
CA THR A 17 16.42 24.76 11.34
C THR A 17 16.10 24.05 12.64
N ASP A 18 17.04 24.07 13.60
CA ASP A 18 16.76 23.83 15.02
C ASP A 18 16.63 25.17 15.78
N HIS A 19 16.59 25.11 17.10
CA HIS A 19 16.53 26.31 17.95
C HIS A 19 17.68 27.31 17.68
N ALA A 20 18.87 26.80 17.34
CA ALA A 20 20.05 27.67 17.09
C ALA A 20 19.94 28.45 15.75
N GLY A 21 19.27 27.86 14.75
CA GLY A 21 19.01 28.50 13.47
C GLY A 21 17.68 29.27 13.40
N PHE A 22 16.83 29.16 14.42
CA PHE A 22 15.46 29.66 14.40
C PHE A 22 15.34 31.16 14.10
N SER A 23 16.22 31.98 14.66
CA SER A 23 16.21 33.43 14.44
C SER A 23 16.52 33.86 12.99
N ALA A 24 17.28 33.05 12.25
CA ALA A 24 17.61 33.29 10.85
C ALA A 24 16.55 32.77 9.87
N LYS A 25 15.68 31.84 10.32
CA LYS A 25 14.72 31.16 9.46
C LYS A 25 13.80 32.07 8.66
N ALA A 26 13.17 33.04 9.34
CA ALA A 26 12.20 33.92 8.70
C ALA A 26 12.85 34.77 7.57
N LYS A 27 14.06 35.27 7.79
CA LYS A 27 14.81 36.02 6.79
C LYS A 27 15.26 35.15 5.63
N LEU A 28 15.70 33.92 5.92
CA LEU A 28 16.07 32.96 4.88
C LEU A 28 14.88 32.63 3.97
N VAL A 29 13.70 32.39 4.55
CA VAL A 29 12.46 32.13 3.78
C VAL A 29 12.15 33.36 2.90
N GLN A 30 12.14 34.57 3.46
CA GLN A 30 11.90 35.81 2.68
C GLN A 30 12.93 36.01 1.55
N LEU A 31 14.19 35.72 1.80
CA LEU A 31 15.25 35.81 0.78
C LEU A 31 14.98 34.85 -0.39
N LEU A 32 14.69 33.59 -0.09
CA LEU A 32 14.44 32.57 -1.11
C LEU A 32 13.16 32.85 -1.92
N GLU A 33 12.08 33.29 -1.25
CA GLU A 33 10.86 33.74 -1.92
C GLU A 33 11.11 35.00 -2.78
N GLY A 34 11.91 35.92 -2.28
CA GLY A 34 12.34 37.13 -3.03
C GLY A 34 13.15 36.80 -4.29
N LEU A 35 13.87 35.69 -4.31
CA LEU A 35 14.54 35.12 -5.49
C LEU A 35 13.60 34.38 -6.44
N GLY A 36 12.30 34.28 -6.12
CA GLY A 36 11.27 33.68 -6.95
C GLY A 36 11.05 32.19 -6.72
N HIS A 37 11.62 31.62 -5.67
CA HIS A 37 11.44 30.19 -5.32
C HIS A 37 10.19 29.97 -4.46
N GLN A 38 9.69 28.74 -4.43
CA GLN A 38 8.68 28.29 -3.48
C GLN A 38 9.39 27.68 -2.27
N VAL A 39 8.99 28.01 -1.05
CA VAL A 39 9.64 27.50 0.17
C VAL A 39 8.70 26.56 0.93
N ILE A 40 9.24 25.43 1.40
CA ILE A 40 8.59 24.53 2.36
C ILE A 40 9.41 24.56 3.66
N ASP A 41 8.79 24.99 4.75
CA ASP A 41 9.43 25.10 6.07
C ASP A 41 9.31 23.76 6.84
N PHE A 42 10.44 23.14 7.14
CA PHE A 42 10.59 21.95 7.96
C PHE A 42 11.09 22.26 9.38
N GLY A 43 11.32 23.51 9.71
CA GLY A 43 11.82 23.90 11.03
C GLY A 43 10.71 24.03 12.08
N PRO A 44 11.11 24.25 13.36
CA PRO A 44 10.15 24.39 14.46
C PRO A 44 9.28 25.63 14.31
N ALA A 45 8.05 25.58 14.85
CA ALA A 45 7.14 26.72 14.89
C ALA A 45 7.56 27.77 15.94
N SER A 46 8.35 27.37 16.96
CA SER A 46 8.88 28.24 18.02
C SER A 46 10.26 27.75 18.46
N ALA A 47 11.10 28.65 18.95
CA ALA A 47 12.40 28.27 19.51
C ALA A 47 12.24 27.43 20.77
N ASN A 48 12.80 26.24 20.79
CA ASN A 48 12.83 25.35 21.96
C ASN A 48 14.27 24.84 22.16
N PRO A 49 14.99 25.31 23.20
CA PRO A 49 16.39 24.90 23.42
C PRO A 49 16.58 23.38 23.65
N ALA A 50 15.52 22.64 23.87
CA ALA A 50 15.53 21.18 24.07
C ALA A 50 15.18 20.40 22.80
N ASP A 51 15.03 21.08 21.63
CA ASP A 51 14.78 20.38 20.38
C ASP A 51 16.05 19.72 19.82
N ASP A 52 15.86 18.65 19.07
CA ASP A 52 16.92 17.90 18.44
C ASP A 52 16.97 18.18 16.92
N TYR A 53 18.13 18.62 16.42
CA TYR A 53 18.34 18.95 14.99
C TYR A 53 17.95 17.81 14.02
N PRO A 54 18.03 16.51 14.35
CA PRO A 54 17.58 15.44 13.46
C PRO A 54 16.08 15.47 13.16
N ASP A 55 15.25 15.95 14.09
CA ASP A 55 13.79 15.99 13.93
C ASP A 55 13.35 16.92 12.79
N PHE A 56 14.18 17.88 12.43
CA PHE A 56 13.95 18.84 11.34
C PHE A 56 14.75 18.48 10.08
N SER A 57 16.01 18.07 10.26
CA SER A 57 16.88 17.78 9.11
C SER A 57 16.54 16.46 8.43
N ALA A 58 16.07 15.43 9.15
CA ALA A 58 15.74 14.15 8.55
C ALA A 58 14.49 14.21 7.65
N PRO A 59 13.34 14.78 8.07
CA PRO A 59 12.19 14.96 7.18
C PRO A 59 12.53 15.82 5.95
N ALA A 60 13.29 16.90 6.13
CA ALA A 60 13.71 17.78 5.04
C ALA A 60 14.61 17.07 4.02
N ALA A 61 15.63 16.34 4.50
CA ALA A 61 16.53 15.55 3.66
C ALA A 61 15.79 14.42 2.95
N LYS A 62 14.82 13.80 3.61
CA LYS A 62 13.95 12.79 3.01
C LYS A 62 13.11 13.38 1.89
N ALA A 63 12.54 14.57 2.08
CA ALA A 63 11.78 15.27 1.03
C ALA A 63 12.65 15.56 -0.20
N LEU A 64 13.93 15.97 0.00
CA LEU A 64 14.89 16.15 -1.09
C LEU A 64 15.23 14.83 -1.79
N SER A 65 15.52 13.79 -1.01
CA SER A 65 15.82 12.43 -1.53
C SER A 65 14.68 11.87 -2.38
N CYS A 66 13.44 12.19 -2.04
CA CYS A 66 12.23 11.72 -2.74
C CYS A 66 11.77 12.66 -3.87
N GLY A 67 12.47 13.77 -4.13
CA GLY A 67 12.11 14.72 -5.18
C GLY A 67 10.86 15.55 -4.89
N VAL A 68 10.43 15.64 -3.63
CA VAL A 68 9.34 16.53 -3.18
C VAL A 68 9.79 17.98 -3.22
N ILE A 69 11.08 18.22 -2.97
CA ILE A 69 11.75 19.50 -3.10
C ILE A 69 12.96 19.35 -4.02
N ASP A 70 13.32 20.43 -4.71
CA ASP A 70 14.43 20.46 -5.67
C ASP A 70 15.79 20.73 -5.00
N SER A 71 15.79 21.41 -3.87
CA SER A 71 16.98 21.78 -3.09
C SER A 71 16.61 21.97 -1.63
N LEU A 72 17.64 21.96 -0.75
CA LEU A 72 17.46 22.08 0.69
C LEU A 72 18.46 23.08 1.29
N VAL A 73 17.99 23.90 2.22
CA VAL A 73 18.86 24.76 3.06
C VAL A 73 18.61 24.44 4.52
N LEU A 74 19.66 24.06 5.24
CA LEU A 74 19.63 23.72 6.66
C LEU A 74 20.49 24.71 7.46
N ILE A 75 20.05 25.04 8.68
CA ILE A 75 20.83 25.88 9.60
C ILE A 75 20.79 25.25 10.99
N CYS A 76 21.95 25.01 11.57
CA CYS A 76 22.12 24.80 13.01
C CYS A 76 23.38 25.52 13.50
N ARG A 77 23.73 25.38 14.77
CA ARG A 77 24.85 26.11 15.36
C ARG A 77 26.14 26.01 14.53
N THR A 78 26.61 24.78 14.24
CA THR A 78 27.86 24.53 13.49
C THR A 78 27.64 24.03 12.06
N GLY A 79 26.42 23.62 11.70
CA GLY A 79 26.09 22.96 10.44
C GLY A 79 26.42 21.46 10.40
N PHE A 80 27.34 20.96 11.23
CA PHE A 80 27.87 19.60 11.09
C PHE A 80 26.80 18.53 11.35
N GLY A 81 26.02 18.65 12.43
CA GLY A 81 25.01 17.67 12.78
C GLY A 81 23.95 17.49 11.69
N MET A 82 23.41 18.59 11.19
CA MET A 82 22.43 18.56 10.11
C MET A 82 23.00 18.01 8.79
N ALA A 83 24.27 18.34 8.48
CA ALA A 83 24.95 17.79 7.31
C ALA A 83 25.15 16.26 7.42
N MET A 84 25.52 15.77 8.63
CA MET A 84 25.66 14.34 8.89
C MET A 84 24.33 13.60 8.71
N VAL A 85 23.21 14.16 9.15
CA VAL A 85 21.87 13.59 8.96
C VAL A 85 21.50 13.62 7.49
N ALA A 86 21.62 14.77 6.84
CA ALA A 86 21.19 14.95 5.45
C ALA A 86 21.93 14.01 4.50
N ASN A 87 23.24 13.82 4.66
CA ASN A 87 24.05 12.92 3.84
C ASN A 87 23.78 11.43 4.05
N ARG A 88 22.90 11.03 4.96
CA ARG A 88 22.41 9.65 5.10
C ARG A 88 21.29 9.30 4.14
N PHE A 89 20.72 10.29 3.48
CA PHE A 89 19.62 10.08 2.54
C PHE A 89 20.16 9.96 1.11
N HIS A 90 19.66 8.98 0.39
CA HIS A 90 20.09 8.72 -1.00
C HIS A 90 19.90 9.95 -1.89
N GLY A 91 20.90 10.24 -2.72
CA GLY A 91 20.88 11.39 -3.65
C GLY A 91 21.02 12.77 -2.99
N VAL A 92 21.07 12.84 -1.65
CA VAL A 92 21.35 14.10 -0.94
C VAL A 92 22.85 14.31 -0.83
N ARG A 93 23.30 15.46 -1.27
CA ARG A 93 24.70 15.90 -1.20
C ARG A 93 24.76 17.21 -0.43
N ALA A 94 24.83 17.08 0.90
CA ALA A 94 24.85 18.19 1.83
C ALA A 94 26.30 18.68 2.06
N VAL A 95 26.51 19.98 1.87
CA VAL A 95 27.79 20.63 2.12
C VAL A 95 27.61 21.72 3.18
N VAL A 96 28.53 21.79 4.15
CA VAL A 96 28.59 22.89 5.11
C VAL A 96 29.40 24.02 4.47
N ALA A 97 28.79 25.17 4.33
CA ALA A 97 29.48 26.35 3.75
C ALA A 97 29.23 27.58 4.61
N GLY A 98 30.32 28.12 5.15
CA GLY A 98 30.34 29.36 5.91
C GLY A 98 30.83 30.55 5.08
N THR A 99 31.14 30.38 3.79
CA THR A 99 31.51 31.44 2.86
C THR A 99 30.92 31.21 1.46
N PRO A 100 30.73 32.27 0.65
CA PRO A 100 30.26 32.14 -0.73
C PRO A 100 31.14 31.22 -1.59
N GLU A 101 32.45 31.26 -1.41
CA GLU A 101 33.40 30.41 -2.17
C GLU A 101 33.23 28.93 -1.86
N LEU A 102 32.98 28.56 -0.60
CA LEU A 102 32.73 27.18 -0.22
C LEU A 102 31.39 26.68 -0.79
N ALA A 103 30.37 27.52 -0.75
CA ALA A 103 29.05 27.20 -1.34
C ALA A 103 29.16 26.97 -2.86
N ALA A 104 29.86 27.90 -3.58
CA ALA A 104 30.10 27.74 -5.00
C ALA A 104 30.88 26.46 -5.32
N LYS A 105 31.96 26.14 -4.59
CA LYS A 105 32.75 24.91 -4.79
C LYS A 105 31.92 23.64 -4.52
N GLY A 106 31.06 23.65 -3.50
CA GLY A 106 30.12 22.56 -3.23
C GLY A 106 29.23 22.27 -4.43
N ARG A 107 28.74 23.30 -5.11
CA ARG A 107 27.96 23.17 -6.34
C ARG A 107 28.81 22.71 -7.52
N GLU A 108 29.88 23.46 -7.80
CA GLU A 108 30.75 23.29 -8.96
C GLU A 108 31.39 21.90 -9.00
N HIS A 109 31.92 21.40 -7.87
CA HIS A 109 32.71 20.17 -7.81
C HIS A 109 31.88 18.95 -7.39
N ASN A 110 30.88 19.14 -6.53
CA ASN A 110 30.16 18.03 -5.86
C ASN A 110 28.66 17.98 -6.23
N ALA A 111 28.21 18.86 -7.12
CA ALA A 111 26.78 18.95 -7.47
C ALA A 111 25.87 18.98 -6.22
N ALA A 112 26.31 19.71 -5.17
CA ALA A 112 25.56 19.78 -3.91
C ALA A 112 24.13 20.26 -4.15
N ASN A 113 23.15 19.59 -3.57
CA ASN A 113 21.73 19.94 -3.61
C ASN A 113 21.17 20.30 -2.23
N CYS A 114 22.00 20.21 -1.19
CA CYS A 114 21.69 20.63 0.16
C CYS A 114 22.81 21.55 0.67
N LEU A 115 22.46 22.78 0.98
CA LEU A 115 23.35 23.74 1.63
C LEU A 115 23.11 23.72 3.14
N VAL A 116 24.17 23.61 3.93
CA VAL A 116 24.07 23.68 5.39
C VAL A 116 24.90 24.89 5.89
N LEU A 117 24.22 25.77 6.58
CA LEU A 117 24.80 27.01 7.10
C LEU A 117 25.20 26.86 8.57
N PRO A 118 26.44 27.21 8.96
CA PRO A 118 26.85 27.29 10.35
C PRO A 118 26.38 28.60 10.97
N GLY A 119 25.29 28.58 11.75
CA GLY A 119 24.65 29.76 12.31
C GLY A 119 25.55 30.60 13.24
N ASP A 120 26.52 29.97 13.94
CA ASP A 120 27.49 30.68 14.77
C ASP A 120 28.58 31.42 13.97
N ALA A 121 28.76 31.09 12.68
CA ALA A 121 29.85 31.59 11.85
C ALA A 121 29.40 32.54 10.73
N CYS A 122 28.09 32.77 10.58
CA CYS A 122 27.53 33.58 9.50
C CYS A 122 26.57 34.63 10.06
N ASP A 123 26.79 35.90 9.72
CA ASP A 123 25.79 36.93 9.91
C ASP A 123 24.74 36.92 8.76
N ASN A 124 23.73 37.77 8.86
CA ASN A 124 22.64 37.81 7.87
C ASN A 124 23.10 38.26 6.46
N ASP A 125 24.13 39.09 6.36
CA ASP A 125 24.66 39.58 5.08
C ASP A 125 25.51 38.49 4.41
N ASP A 126 26.24 37.72 5.20
CA ASP A 126 26.99 36.55 4.73
C ASP A 126 26.06 35.46 4.23
N ILE A 127 24.96 35.17 4.95
CA ILE A 127 23.95 34.20 4.53
C ILE A 127 23.39 34.53 3.14
N SER A 128 23.08 35.79 2.86
CA SER A 128 22.57 36.22 1.56
C SER A 128 23.56 35.98 0.43
N LYS A 129 24.83 36.28 0.63
CA LYS A 129 25.90 36.04 -0.37
C LYS A 129 26.16 34.53 -0.57
N ILE A 130 26.12 33.76 0.50
CA ILE A 130 26.30 32.29 0.44
C ILE A 130 25.16 31.64 -0.35
N ILE A 131 23.91 32.03 -0.08
CA ILE A 131 22.72 31.57 -0.80
C ILE A 131 22.82 31.91 -2.29
N GLU A 132 23.15 33.17 -2.61
CA GLU A 132 23.33 33.62 -4.00
C GLU A 132 24.39 32.78 -4.71
N ALA A 133 25.57 32.61 -4.09
CA ALA A 133 26.66 31.82 -4.66
C ALA A 133 26.25 30.35 -4.87
N PHE A 134 25.49 29.74 -3.92
CA PHE A 134 25.02 28.36 -4.05
C PHE A 134 24.06 28.19 -5.22
N PHE A 135 23.03 29.03 -5.33
CA PHE A 135 21.99 28.86 -6.35
C PHE A 135 22.41 29.40 -7.74
N SER A 136 23.41 30.29 -7.83
CA SER A 136 23.94 30.78 -9.11
C SER A 136 25.05 29.93 -9.73
N THR A 137 25.68 29.02 -8.96
CA THR A 137 26.81 28.20 -9.43
C THR A 137 26.34 26.87 -10.03
N PRO A 138 26.63 26.60 -11.32
CA PRO A 138 26.36 25.34 -11.94
C PRO A 138 27.38 24.25 -11.54
N PHE A 139 27.02 22.98 -11.71
CA PHE A 139 27.98 21.88 -11.67
C PHE A 139 28.92 21.99 -12.89
N SER A 140 30.23 21.84 -12.69
CA SER A 140 31.23 21.96 -13.77
C SER A 140 31.01 20.95 -14.90
N GLY A 141 30.56 19.74 -14.57
CA GLY A 141 30.44 18.62 -15.52
C GLY A 141 31.78 18.02 -15.93
N ASP A 142 32.89 18.44 -15.30
CA ASP A 142 34.22 17.87 -15.55
C ASP A 142 34.20 16.36 -15.31
N GLU A 143 34.85 15.58 -16.17
CA GLU A 143 34.91 14.12 -16.10
C GLU A 143 35.37 13.62 -14.72
N ARG A 144 36.40 14.27 -14.14
CA ARG A 144 36.89 13.93 -12.79
C ARG A 144 35.84 14.13 -11.71
N HIS A 145 34.99 15.16 -11.78
CA HIS A 145 33.94 15.46 -10.81
C HIS A 145 32.77 14.50 -11.01
N ALA A 146 32.33 14.26 -12.24
CA ALA A 146 31.29 13.31 -12.58
C ALA A 146 31.67 11.89 -12.13
N ARG A 147 32.93 11.44 -12.40
CA ARG A 147 33.41 10.13 -11.95
C ARG A 147 33.41 9.99 -10.42
N ARG A 148 33.78 11.06 -9.67
CA ARG A 148 33.76 11.04 -8.21
C ARG A 148 32.34 10.99 -7.65
N LEU A 149 31.39 11.70 -8.24
CA LEU A 149 29.98 11.64 -7.86
C LEU A 149 29.41 10.24 -8.08
N ASN A 150 29.68 9.62 -9.24
CA ASN A 150 29.25 8.26 -9.51
C ASN A 150 29.81 7.27 -8.47
N LYS A 151 31.06 7.45 -8.03
CA LYS A 151 31.63 6.61 -6.97
C LYS A 151 31.01 6.89 -5.60
N LEU A 152 30.61 8.13 -5.31
CA LEU A 152 29.88 8.48 -4.08
C LEU A 152 28.53 7.78 -4.02
N GLU A 153 27.75 7.82 -5.10
CA GLU A 153 26.44 7.16 -5.18
C GLU A 153 26.54 5.63 -5.05
N THR A 154 27.65 5.03 -5.50
CA THR A 154 27.89 3.58 -5.38
C THR A 154 28.61 3.18 -4.09
N ALA A 155 29.06 4.12 -3.27
CA ALA A 155 29.76 3.82 -2.01
C ALA A 155 28.81 3.45 -0.86
N THR A 156 27.52 3.70 -1.01
CA THR A 156 26.51 3.27 -0.06
C THR A 156 26.17 1.79 -0.34
N HIS A 157 26.16 0.94 0.67
CA HIS A 157 25.59 -0.43 0.59
C HIS A 157 24.05 -0.33 0.52
N ASP A 158 23.55 0.23 -0.56
CA ASP A 158 22.12 0.38 -0.82
C ASP A 158 21.75 -0.59 -1.95
N ASP A 159 20.88 -1.56 -1.67
CA ASP A 159 20.42 -2.55 -2.65
C ASP A 159 19.80 -1.87 -3.89
N ILE A 160 19.19 -0.71 -3.73
CA ILE A 160 18.63 0.09 -4.84
C ILE A 160 19.77 0.68 -5.70
N ALA A 161 20.87 1.15 -5.09
CA ALA A 161 22.04 1.61 -5.85
C ALA A 161 22.69 0.46 -6.63
N ALA A 162 22.80 -0.72 -6.01
CA ALA A 162 23.28 -1.94 -6.69
C ALA A 162 22.37 -2.32 -7.87
N LEU A 163 21.04 -2.27 -7.69
CA LEU A 163 20.08 -2.51 -8.77
C LEU A 163 20.27 -1.50 -9.91
N ARG A 164 20.39 -0.20 -9.62
CA ARG A 164 20.59 0.84 -10.65
C ARG A 164 21.88 0.63 -11.46
N ALA A 165 22.93 0.15 -10.80
CA ALA A 165 24.19 -0.14 -11.47
C ALA A 165 24.14 -1.42 -12.32
N THR A 166 23.36 -2.42 -11.91
CA THR A 166 23.27 -3.72 -12.55
C THR A 166 22.23 -3.73 -13.67
N ASP A 167 21.04 -3.17 -13.42
CA ASP A 167 19.92 -3.13 -14.36
C ASP A 167 19.20 -1.77 -14.29
N PRO A 168 19.68 -0.78 -15.03
CA PRO A 168 19.08 0.56 -15.04
C PRO A 168 17.67 0.57 -15.64
N GLU A 169 17.31 -0.40 -16.50
CA GLU A 169 15.97 -0.47 -17.12
C GLU A 169 14.92 -0.88 -16.09
N ILE A 170 15.20 -1.91 -15.29
CA ILE A 170 14.33 -2.33 -14.19
C ILE A 170 14.25 -1.24 -13.11
N ALA A 171 15.38 -0.63 -12.75
CA ALA A 171 15.38 0.48 -11.80
C ALA A 171 14.50 1.64 -12.26
N ALA A 172 14.62 2.03 -13.55
CA ALA A 172 13.79 3.08 -14.13
C ALA A 172 12.30 2.69 -14.20
N ALA A 173 11.97 1.41 -14.41
CA ALA A 173 10.58 0.93 -14.35
C ALA A 173 10.00 1.06 -12.94
N ILE A 174 10.76 0.71 -11.90
CA ILE A 174 10.37 0.85 -10.48
C ILE A 174 10.18 2.34 -10.13
N ASP A 175 11.06 3.22 -10.60
CA ASP A 175 10.92 4.66 -10.38
C ASP A 175 9.65 5.22 -11.02
N ARG A 176 9.32 4.80 -12.26
CA ARG A 176 8.07 5.21 -12.92
C ARG A 176 6.84 4.69 -12.19
N GLU A 177 6.86 3.44 -11.70
CA GLU A 177 5.75 2.90 -10.90
C GLU A 177 5.61 3.63 -9.57
N SER A 178 6.72 3.96 -8.90
CA SER A 178 6.70 4.77 -7.67
C SER A 178 6.10 6.16 -7.92
N ALA A 179 6.44 6.80 -9.03
CA ALA A 179 5.85 8.07 -9.44
C ALA A 179 4.35 7.93 -9.75
N ARG A 180 3.94 6.89 -10.48
CA ARG A 180 2.52 6.60 -10.77
C ARG A 180 1.71 6.47 -9.49
N GLN A 181 2.19 5.66 -8.54
CA GLN A 181 1.53 5.46 -7.25
C GLN A 181 1.46 6.75 -6.43
N ASN A 182 2.50 7.58 -6.48
CA ASN A 182 2.52 8.85 -5.73
C ASN A 182 1.59 9.90 -6.35
N ASP A 183 1.55 9.99 -7.67
CA ASP A 183 0.83 11.04 -8.41
C ASP A 183 -0.66 10.76 -8.60
N GLY A 184 -1.15 9.55 -8.31
CA GLY A 184 -2.52 9.11 -8.57
C GLY A 184 -3.33 8.79 -7.32
N ILE A 185 -4.65 8.69 -7.50
CA ILE A 185 -5.61 8.18 -6.52
C ILE A 185 -5.80 6.69 -6.75
N GLU A 186 -5.37 5.84 -5.82
CA GLU A 186 -5.53 4.38 -5.88
C GLU A 186 -6.80 3.94 -5.17
N LEU A 187 -7.77 3.43 -5.93
CA LEU A 187 -9.07 2.97 -5.43
C LEU A 187 -9.34 1.50 -5.71
N ILE A 188 -8.37 0.73 -6.23
CA ILE A 188 -8.55 -0.72 -6.32
C ILE A 188 -8.68 -1.29 -4.91
N ALA A 189 -9.84 -1.86 -4.59
CA ALA A 189 -10.21 -2.31 -3.24
C ALA A 189 -9.28 -3.38 -2.65
N SER A 190 -8.51 -4.08 -3.50
CA SER A 190 -7.54 -5.11 -3.12
C SER A 190 -6.09 -4.61 -3.05
N GLU A 191 -5.85 -3.31 -3.23
CA GLU A 191 -4.53 -2.70 -3.15
C GLU A 191 -4.33 -1.87 -1.87
N ASN A 192 -3.07 -1.77 -1.47
CA ASN A 192 -2.65 -0.99 -0.31
C ASN A 192 -1.14 -0.73 -0.40
N PHE A 193 -0.64 0.19 0.43
CA PHE A 193 0.76 0.54 0.48
C PHE A 193 1.42 -0.07 1.72
N ALA A 194 2.25 -1.08 1.51
CA ALA A 194 3.03 -1.71 2.58
C ALA A 194 4.05 -0.73 3.17
N SER A 195 4.28 -0.82 4.49
CA SER A 195 5.25 0.00 5.20
C SER A 195 6.69 -0.22 4.70
N CYS A 196 7.58 0.72 5.01
CA CYS A 196 9.01 0.55 4.74
C CYS A 196 9.58 -0.69 5.45
N ALA A 197 9.13 -0.98 6.69
CA ALA A 197 9.59 -2.13 7.45
C ALA A 197 9.17 -3.47 6.80
N VAL A 198 7.93 -3.57 6.33
CA VAL A 198 7.43 -4.74 5.58
C VAL A 198 8.26 -4.95 4.31
N ARG A 199 8.52 -3.90 3.53
CA ARG A 199 9.30 -3.98 2.29
C ARG A 199 10.77 -4.32 2.55
N ALA A 200 11.38 -3.76 3.61
CA ALA A 200 12.75 -4.07 4.00
C ALA A 200 12.91 -5.54 4.41
N ALA A 201 11.95 -6.09 5.17
CA ALA A 201 11.95 -7.51 5.51
C ALA A 201 11.84 -8.40 4.27
N GLN A 202 11.02 -8.02 3.30
CA GLN A 202 10.83 -8.73 2.05
C GLN A 202 12.08 -8.68 1.15
N GLY A 203 12.85 -7.59 1.16
CA GLY A 203 14.11 -7.45 0.44
C GLY A 203 15.33 -7.99 1.17
N SER A 204 15.17 -8.76 2.26
CA SER A 204 16.27 -9.21 3.10
C SER A 204 17.00 -10.45 2.56
N VAL A 205 18.15 -10.76 3.17
CA VAL A 205 18.98 -11.94 2.88
C VAL A 205 18.26 -13.28 3.12
N LEU A 206 17.08 -13.27 3.76
CA LEU A 206 16.27 -14.47 3.97
C LEU A 206 15.79 -15.10 2.66
N THR A 207 15.81 -14.34 1.54
CA THR A 207 15.56 -14.87 0.20
C THR A 207 16.56 -15.95 -0.22
N ASN A 208 17.75 -15.98 0.38
CA ASN A 208 18.81 -16.93 0.05
C ASN A 208 18.62 -18.30 0.71
N LYS A 209 17.72 -18.40 1.72
CA LYS A 209 17.62 -19.60 2.56
C LYS A 209 16.57 -20.58 2.05
N TYR A 210 17.01 -21.83 1.81
CA TYR A 210 16.13 -22.96 1.50
C TYR A 210 15.72 -23.69 2.80
N ALA A 211 14.41 -23.75 3.10
CA ALA A 211 13.90 -24.17 4.42
C ALA A 211 12.66 -25.10 4.33
N GLU A 212 12.71 -26.13 3.46
CA GLU A 212 11.62 -27.12 3.37
C GLU A 212 11.33 -27.77 4.73
N GLY A 213 10.05 -27.99 4.99
CA GLY A 213 9.53 -28.46 6.27
C GLY A 213 8.97 -27.31 7.10
N TYR A 214 8.96 -27.48 8.41
CA TYR A 214 8.39 -26.55 9.39
C TYR A 214 9.39 -26.26 10.50
N SER A 215 9.21 -25.20 11.27
CA SER A 215 10.07 -24.83 12.41
C SER A 215 10.37 -26.05 13.29
N GLY A 216 11.67 -26.30 13.56
CA GLY A 216 12.16 -27.42 14.32
C GLY A 216 12.08 -28.79 13.62
N LYS A 217 11.55 -28.86 12.39
CA LYS A 217 11.41 -30.09 11.58
C LYS A 217 11.74 -29.82 10.12
N ARG A 218 12.92 -29.22 9.86
CA ARG A 218 13.40 -28.90 8.53
C ARG A 218 14.12 -30.07 7.87
N TYR A 219 14.08 -30.11 6.55
CA TYR A 219 14.88 -31.05 5.76
C TYR A 219 16.31 -30.53 5.51
N TYR A 220 16.60 -29.27 5.85
CA TYR A 220 17.88 -28.59 5.65
C TYR A 220 18.42 -28.04 6.96
N ASN A 221 19.76 -27.99 7.09
CA ASN A 221 20.44 -27.37 8.22
C ASN A 221 20.53 -25.83 8.05
N GLY A 222 20.95 -25.12 9.11
CA GLY A 222 21.12 -23.67 9.11
C GLY A 222 19.79 -22.92 9.10
N CYS A 223 18.74 -23.48 9.72
CA CYS A 223 17.42 -22.91 9.76
C CYS A 223 17.06 -22.24 11.11
N GLU A 224 18.01 -22.18 12.04
CA GLU A 224 17.80 -21.67 13.40
C GLU A 224 17.22 -20.25 13.46
N PHE A 225 17.54 -19.39 12.50
CA PHE A 225 17.03 -18.02 12.45
C PHE A 225 15.72 -17.92 11.67
N VAL A 226 15.56 -18.65 10.56
CA VAL A 226 14.27 -18.67 9.84
C VAL A 226 13.19 -19.37 10.66
N ASP A 227 13.54 -20.34 11.51
CA ASP A 227 12.61 -20.95 12.46
C ASP A 227 12.06 -19.93 13.46
N GLN A 228 12.91 -18.99 13.93
CA GLN A 228 12.46 -17.90 14.78
C GLN A 228 11.48 -16.96 14.02
N VAL A 229 11.82 -16.62 12.78
CA VAL A 229 10.99 -15.75 11.92
C VAL A 229 9.61 -16.38 11.67
N GLU A 230 9.58 -17.65 11.29
CA GLU A 230 8.31 -18.37 11.04
C GLU A 230 7.51 -18.52 12.33
N THR A 231 8.15 -18.80 13.47
CA THR A 231 7.51 -18.86 14.78
C THR A 231 6.88 -17.52 15.15
N PHE A 232 7.60 -16.39 14.99
CA PHE A 232 7.02 -15.07 15.22
C PHE A 232 5.83 -14.78 14.32
N ALA A 233 5.88 -15.16 13.05
CA ALA A 233 4.76 -14.98 12.15
C ALA A 233 3.53 -15.79 12.58
N ILE A 234 3.72 -17.04 12.98
CA ILE A 234 2.64 -17.93 13.47
C ILE A 234 2.01 -17.36 14.75
N GLU A 235 2.82 -17.05 15.76
CA GLU A 235 2.31 -16.59 17.06
C GLU A 235 1.58 -15.25 16.92
N ARG A 236 2.13 -14.30 16.16
CA ARG A 236 1.48 -13.01 15.88
C ARG A 236 0.17 -13.17 15.09
N ALA A 237 0.12 -14.09 14.13
CA ALA A 237 -1.12 -14.39 13.41
C ALA A 237 -2.19 -14.98 14.34
N LYS A 238 -1.82 -15.90 15.21
CA LYS A 238 -2.71 -16.49 16.23
C LYS A 238 -3.24 -15.42 17.18
N GLU A 239 -2.37 -14.56 17.70
CA GLU A 239 -2.74 -13.46 18.59
C GLU A 239 -3.70 -12.48 17.90
N LEU A 240 -3.36 -12.06 16.66
CA LEU A 240 -4.10 -11.06 15.89
C LEU A 240 -5.54 -11.48 15.58
N PHE A 241 -5.76 -12.76 15.30
CA PHE A 241 -7.06 -13.28 14.88
C PHE A 241 -7.76 -14.17 15.93
N GLY A 242 -7.10 -14.44 17.07
CA GLY A 242 -7.61 -15.34 18.09
C GLY A 242 -7.71 -16.80 17.62
N ALA A 243 -6.77 -17.24 16.78
CA ALA A 243 -6.80 -18.58 16.18
C ALA A 243 -6.05 -19.61 17.02
N GLU A 244 -6.52 -20.88 17.00
CA GLU A 244 -5.83 -21.99 17.68
C GLU A 244 -4.52 -22.33 16.98
N ALA A 245 -4.53 -22.37 15.65
CA ALA A 245 -3.39 -22.72 14.81
C ALA A 245 -3.30 -21.87 13.55
N ALA A 246 -2.08 -21.74 13.00
CA ALA A 246 -1.81 -20.99 11.79
C ALA A 246 -0.74 -21.65 10.92
N ASN A 247 -0.88 -21.52 9.59
CA ASN A 247 0.17 -21.81 8.61
C ASN A 247 0.45 -20.54 7.80
N VAL A 248 1.70 -20.05 7.89
CA VAL A 248 2.16 -18.80 7.26
C VAL A 248 2.90 -19.01 5.93
N GLN A 249 3.07 -20.26 5.50
CA GLN A 249 3.86 -20.61 4.31
C GLN A 249 3.14 -20.39 2.97
N PRO A 250 1.79 -20.34 2.84
CA PRO A 250 1.15 -20.15 1.54
C PRO A 250 1.71 -18.93 0.80
N HIS A 251 2.13 -19.12 -0.46
CA HIS A 251 2.68 -18.07 -1.31
C HIS A 251 1.65 -17.02 -1.72
N SER A 252 0.37 -17.40 -1.77
CA SER A 252 -0.75 -16.56 -2.16
C SER A 252 -2.06 -16.98 -1.48
N GLY A 253 -3.09 -16.11 -1.52
CA GLY A 253 -4.43 -16.48 -1.09
C GLY A 253 -5.01 -17.65 -1.88
N SER A 254 -4.80 -17.69 -3.20
CA SER A 254 -5.23 -18.81 -4.04
C SER A 254 -4.56 -20.12 -3.65
N GLY A 255 -3.25 -20.07 -3.32
CA GLY A 255 -2.52 -21.24 -2.81
C GLY A 255 -3.01 -21.68 -1.42
N ALA A 256 -3.35 -20.73 -0.55
CA ALA A 256 -3.97 -21.02 0.75
C ALA A 256 -5.33 -21.72 0.57
N ASN A 257 -6.19 -21.20 -0.31
CA ASN A 257 -7.47 -21.83 -0.63
C ASN A 257 -7.28 -23.24 -1.20
N GLN A 258 -6.35 -23.39 -2.15
CA GLN A 258 -6.05 -24.70 -2.73
C GLN A 258 -5.58 -25.72 -1.67
N ALA A 259 -4.78 -25.28 -0.70
CA ALA A 259 -4.33 -26.15 0.40
C ALA A 259 -5.50 -26.63 1.26
N ILE A 260 -6.51 -25.78 1.53
CA ILE A 260 -7.71 -26.18 2.26
C ILE A 260 -8.52 -27.22 1.48
N TYR A 261 -8.76 -26.98 0.20
CA TYR A 261 -9.44 -27.97 -0.65
C TYR A 261 -8.69 -29.31 -0.67
N THR A 262 -7.36 -29.26 -0.87
CA THR A 262 -6.52 -30.48 -0.90
C THR A 262 -6.51 -31.23 0.44
N ALA A 263 -6.53 -30.48 1.57
CA ALA A 263 -6.49 -31.07 2.90
C ALA A 263 -7.81 -31.70 3.34
N LEU A 264 -8.95 -31.11 2.95
CA LEU A 264 -10.24 -31.39 3.58
C LEU A 264 -11.32 -31.92 2.62
N CYS A 265 -11.06 -31.91 1.31
CA CYS A 265 -11.96 -32.41 0.27
C CYS A 265 -11.25 -33.43 -0.62
N GLN A 266 -12.06 -34.30 -1.26
CA GLN A 266 -11.60 -35.17 -2.34
C GLN A 266 -12.08 -34.62 -3.69
N PRO A 267 -11.37 -34.88 -4.81
CA PRO A 267 -11.87 -34.53 -6.13
C PRO A 267 -13.30 -35.08 -6.35
N GLY A 268 -14.20 -34.22 -6.81
CA GLY A 268 -15.62 -34.55 -6.99
C GLY A 268 -16.53 -34.24 -5.79
N ASP A 269 -15.96 -33.90 -4.62
CA ASP A 269 -16.76 -33.44 -3.48
C ASP A 269 -17.56 -32.19 -3.83
N THR A 270 -18.76 -32.09 -3.27
CA THR A 270 -19.64 -30.92 -3.44
C THR A 270 -19.23 -29.82 -2.50
N VAL A 271 -19.05 -28.61 -3.05
CA VAL A 271 -18.73 -27.37 -2.30
C VAL A 271 -19.74 -26.30 -2.67
N LEU A 272 -20.36 -25.70 -1.66
CA LEU A 272 -21.27 -24.56 -1.80
C LEU A 272 -20.48 -23.26 -1.61
N ALA A 273 -20.47 -22.37 -2.61
CA ALA A 273 -19.65 -21.16 -2.58
C ALA A 273 -20.30 -19.98 -3.30
N MET A 274 -19.90 -18.76 -2.95
CA MET A 274 -20.44 -17.56 -3.58
C MET A 274 -20.02 -17.45 -5.06
N SER A 275 -21.01 -17.23 -5.94
CA SER A 275 -20.79 -17.00 -7.38
C SER A 275 -19.85 -15.83 -7.65
N LEU A 276 -18.97 -15.97 -8.64
CA LEU A 276 -18.10 -14.88 -9.11
C LEU A 276 -18.92 -13.66 -9.54
N ASP A 277 -20.03 -13.86 -10.25
CA ASP A 277 -20.89 -12.81 -10.78
C ASP A 277 -21.58 -12.00 -9.67
N HIS A 278 -21.69 -12.57 -8.48
CA HIS A 278 -22.27 -11.92 -7.29
C HIS A 278 -21.22 -11.50 -6.25
N GLY A 279 -19.94 -11.55 -6.61
CA GLY A 279 -18.86 -11.05 -5.77
C GLY A 279 -17.91 -12.09 -5.18
N GLY A 280 -18.06 -13.39 -5.51
CA GLY A 280 -17.13 -14.44 -5.12
C GLY A 280 -15.72 -14.23 -5.70
N HIS A 281 -14.79 -15.12 -5.32
CA HIS A 281 -13.44 -15.14 -5.86
C HIS A 281 -13.29 -16.24 -6.91
N LEU A 282 -12.27 -16.16 -7.79
CA LEU A 282 -12.00 -17.21 -8.80
C LEU A 282 -11.86 -18.60 -8.17
N THR A 283 -11.25 -18.70 -6.98
CA THR A 283 -11.08 -19.97 -6.26
C THR A 283 -12.36 -20.48 -5.56
N HIS A 284 -13.48 -19.77 -5.74
CA HIS A 284 -14.80 -20.17 -5.23
C HIS A 284 -15.62 -20.94 -6.28
N GLY A 285 -14.97 -21.56 -7.26
CA GLY A 285 -15.63 -22.44 -8.21
C GLY A 285 -15.67 -21.96 -9.65
N HIS A 286 -14.86 -20.95 -10.02
CA HIS A 286 -14.79 -20.53 -11.43
C HIS A 286 -14.34 -21.69 -12.33
N PRO A 287 -15.02 -21.98 -13.47
CA PRO A 287 -14.77 -23.17 -14.30
C PRO A 287 -13.33 -23.32 -14.80
N LEU A 288 -12.60 -22.21 -14.99
CA LEU A 288 -11.20 -22.25 -15.41
C LEU A 288 -10.22 -22.43 -14.25
N ASN A 289 -10.68 -22.26 -13.00
CA ASN A 289 -9.86 -22.41 -11.80
C ASN A 289 -9.81 -23.90 -11.37
N PHE A 290 -8.79 -24.27 -10.57
CA PHE A 290 -8.67 -25.62 -10.01
C PHE A 290 -9.95 -26.03 -9.27
N SER A 291 -10.59 -25.11 -8.53
CA SER A 291 -11.81 -25.37 -7.76
C SER A 291 -12.96 -25.82 -8.64
N GLY A 292 -13.23 -25.12 -9.74
CA GLY A 292 -14.29 -25.51 -10.68
C GLY A 292 -13.95 -26.71 -11.57
N LYS A 293 -12.66 -27.09 -11.65
CA LYS A 293 -12.22 -28.26 -12.43
C LYS A 293 -12.25 -29.56 -11.64
N LEU A 294 -11.99 -29.49 -10.33
CA LEU A 294 -11.78 -30.67 -9.50
C LEU A 294 -12.98 -31.01 -8.60
N TYR A 295 -13.83 -30.04 -8.29
CA TYR A 295 -14.91 -30.17 -7.34
C TYR A 295 -16.27 -29.87 -7.97
N ASN A 296 -17.34 -30.46 -7.40
CA ASN A 296 -18.71 -30.15 -7.78
C ASN A 296 -19.16 -28.87 -7.09
N MET A 297 -19.06 -27.73 -7.80
CA MET A 297 -19.31 -26.41 -7.23
C MET A 297 -20.78 -26.01 -7.40
N ILE A 298 -21.45 -25.75 -6.28
CA ILE A 298 -22.82 -25.23 -6.24
C ILE A 298 -22.73 -23.75 -5.89
N PRO A 299 -23.08 -22.83 -6.81
CA PRO A 299 -22.99 -21.39 -6.54
C PRO A 299 -24.21 -20.92 -5.75
N TYR A 300 -23.98 -20.07 -4.74
CA TYR A 300 -25.00 -19.22 -4.15
C TYR A 300 -24.75 -17.74 -4.50
N GLY A 301 -25.74 -16.90 -4.33
CA GLY A 301 -25.67 -15.50 -4.70
C GLY A 301 -26.28 -14.54 -3.69
N VAL A 302 -26.64 -13.37 -4.19
CA VAL A 302 -27.39 -12.35 -3.46
C VAL A 302 -28.82 -12.30 -3.94
N SER A 303 -29.75 -11.84 -3.10
CA SER A 303 -31.14 -11.63 -3.51
C SER A 303 -31.22 -10.49 -4.56
N ARG A 304 -32.19 -10.59 -5.45
CA ARG A 304 -32.39 -9.57 -6.50
C ARG A 304 -32.94 -8.26 -5.93
N GLU A 305 -33.72 -8.35 -4.86
CA GLU A 305 -34.40 -7.23 -4.23
C GLU A 305 -33.45 -6.37 -3.39
N THR A 306 -32.59 -7.03 -2.60
CA THR A 306 -31.70 -6.34 -1.63
C THR A 306 -30.26 -6.24 -2.08
N GLU A 307 -29.85 -7.07 -3.05
CA GLU A 307 -28.45 -7.28 -3.45
C GLU A 307 -27.55 -7.71 -2.27
N MET A 308 -28.16 -8.34 -1.25
CA MET A 308 -27.46 -8.91 -0.09
C MET A 308 -27.55 -10.45 -0.12
N ILE A 309 -26.61 -11.11 0.58
CA ILE A 309 -26.57 -12.57 0.70
C ILE A 309 -27.91 -13.07 1.24
N ASP A 310 -28.48 -14.06 0.55
CA ASP A 310 -29.72 -14.74 0.94
C ASP A 310 -29.37 -16.03 1.69
N TYR A 311 -29.40 -15.96 3.03
CA TYR A 311 -29.05 -17.09 3.88
C TYR A 311 -30.08 -18.21 3.84
N ASP A 312 -31.33 -17.92 3.53
CA ASP A 312 -32.38 -18.95 3.42
C ASP A 312 -32.20 -19.75 2.11
N GLU A 313 -31.78 -19.09 1.03
CA GLU A 313 -31.40 -19.81 -0.19
C GLU A 313 -30.13 -20.63 0.01
N ILE A 314 -29.13 -20.13 0.77
CA ILE A 314 -27.93 -20.92 1.14
C ILE A 314 -28.35 -22.17 1.93
N GLU A 315 -29.24 -22.03 2.91
CA GLU A 315 -29.73 -23.17 3.70
C GLU A 315 -30.43 -24.21 2.83
N LYS A 316 -31.31 -23.76 1.95
CA LYS A 316 -32.03 -24.64 1.01
C LYS A 316 -31.05 -25.40 0.11
N LEU A 317 -30.09 -24.70 -0.52
CA LEU A 317 -29.05 -25.31 -1.36
C LEU A 317 -28.19 -26.33 -0.56
N ALA A 318 -27.86 -26.00 0.69
CA ALA A 318 -27.07 -26.85 1.56
C ALA A 318 -27.84 -28.16 1.89
N VAL A 319 -29.14 -28.06 2.22
CA VAL A 319 -30.00 -29.23 2.53
C VAL A 319 -30.18 -30.11 1.29
N GLU A 320 -30.40 -29.51 0.13
CA GLU A 320 -30.61 -30.25 -1.13
C GLU A 320 -29.35 -30.96 -1.60
N ASN A 321 -28.18 -30.30 -1.52
CA ASN A 321 -26.92 -30.76 -2.12
C ASN A 321 -25.97 -31.45 -1.12
N LYS A 322 -26.19 -31.29 0.19
CA LYS A 322 -25.37 -31.89 1.27
C LYS A 322 -23.86 -31.69 1.03
N PRO A 323 -23.38 -30.46 0.90
CA PRO A 323 -22.00 -30.20 0.53
C PRO A 323 -21.03 -30.70 1.61
N ARG A 324 -19.85 -31.14 1.19
CA ARG A 324 -18.72 -31.43 2.08
C ARG A 324 -18.27 -30.16 2.81
N MET A 325 -18.36 -29.01 2.13
CA MET A 325 -17.86 -27.73 2.62
C MET A 325 -18.73 -26.57 2.13
N ILE A 326 -19.00 -25.62 3.01
CA ILE A 326 -19.55 -24.31 2.66
C ILE A 326 -18.42 -23.30 2.72
N LEU A 327 -18.16 -22.62 1.61
CA LEU A 327 -17.14 -21.56 1.50
C LEU A 327 -17.82 -20.20 1.46
N ALA A 328 -17.53 -19.39 2.48
CA ALA A 328 -17.95 -18.01 2.57
C ALA A 328 -16.79 -17.03 2.30
N GLY A 329 -17.13 -15.78 2.10
CA GLY A 329 -16.16 -14.72 1.75
C GLY A 329 -16.39 -14.20 0.35
N ALA A 330 -15.93 -12.98 0.10
CA ALA A 330 -16.17 -12.29 -1.16
C ALA A 330 -15.05 -11.33 -1.53
N SER A 331 -14.87 -11.15 -2.84
CA SER A 331 -13.98 -10.12 -3.41
C SER A 331 -14.70 -8.80 -3.71
N ALA A 332 -16.02 -8.83 -3.83
CA ALA A 332 -16.82 -7.68 -4.25
C ALA A 332 -18.21 -7.64 -3.56
N TYR A 333 -18.23 -7.83 -2.25
CA TYR A 333 -19.44 -7.75 -1.43
C TYR A 333 -19.28 -6.66 -0.35
N PRO A 334 -20.09 -5.58 -0.40
CA PRO A 334 -19.87 -4.41 0.44
C PRO A 334 -20.54 -4.50 1.83
N ARG A 335 -21.28 -5.56 2.13
CA ARG A 335 -22.04 -5.70 3.39
C ARG A 335 -21.38 -6.66 4.36
N VAL A 336 -21.83 -6.65 5.61
CA VAL A 336 -21.38 -7.61 6.63
C VAL A 336 -21.85 -9.01 6.26
N ILE A 337 -20.98 -10.01 6.49
CA ILE A 337 -21.31 -11.45 6.35
C ILE A 337 -21.64 -11.99 7.73
N ASP A 338 -22.79 -12.65 7.86
CA ASP A 338 -23.23 -13.32 9.08
C ASP A 338 -22.63 -14.75 9.18
N PHE A 339 -21.49 -14.81 9.86
CA PHE A 339 -20.78 -16.08 10.05
C PHE A 339 -21.50 -17.03 11.03
N ALA A 340 -22.27 -16.50 11.98
CA ALA A 340 -23.05 -17.29 12.92
C ALA A 340 -24.15 -18.05 12.16
N ARG A 341 -24.89 -17.36 11.30
CA ARG A 341 -25.93 -17.99 10.46
C ARG A 341 -25.35 -19.03 9.51
N LEU A 342 -24.18 -18.77 8.93
CA LEU A 342 -23.48 -19.76 8.08
C LEU A 342 -23.04 -20.99 8.87
N ARG A 343 -22.62 -20.83 10.13
CA ARG A 343 -22.29 -21.97 11.02
C ARG A 343 -23.52 -22.83 11.29
N GLU A 344 -24.66 -22.23 11.62
CA GLU A 344 -25.92 -22.95 11.82
C GLU A 344 -26.30 -23.79 10.59
N ILE A 345 -26.17 -23.19 9.40
CA ILE A 345 -26.45 -23.88 8.13
C ILE A 345 -25.50 -25.07 7.92
N ALA A 346 -24.21 -24.84 8.15
CA ALA A 346 -23.19 -25.87 7.98
C ALA A 346 -23.39 -27.04 8.97
N ASP A 347 -23.72 -26.74 10.23
CA ASP A 347 -24.01 -27.75 11.26
C ASP A 347 -25.23 -28.59 10.89
N LYS A 348 -26.27 -27.98 10.35
CA LYS A 348 -27.51 -28.67 9.94
C LYS A 348 -27.27 -29.76 8.92
N VAL A 349 -26.27 -29.62 8.07
CA VAL A 349 -25.93 -30.56 7.00
C VAL A 349 -24.64 -31.36 7.24
N GLY A 350 -23.94 -31.08 8.34
CA GLY A 350 -22.65 -31.71 8.68
C GLY A 350 -21.49 -31.26 7.78
N ALA A 351 -21.57 -30.06 7.21
CA ALA A 351 -20.55 -29.50 6.36
C ALA A 351 -19.44 -28.75 7.16
N LEU A 352 -18.24 -28.73 6.62
CA LEU A 352 -17.20 -27.83 7.09
C LEU A 352 -17.54 -26.37 6.71
N LEU A 353 -17.28 -25.42 7.60
CA LEU A 353 -17.36 -24.00 7.28
C LEU A 353 -15.96 -23.43 7.05
N PHE A 354 -15.70 -23.04 5.82
CA PHE A 354 -14.48 -22.40 5.38
C PHE A 354 -14.76 -20.92 5.04
N VAL A 355 -13.95 -19.99 5.54
CA VAL A 355 -14.08 -18.57 5.23
C VAL A 355 -12.80 -18.03 4.59
N ASP A 356 -12.93 -17.48 3.39
CA ASP A 356 -11.91 -16.63 2.76
C ASP A 356 -12.17 -15.17 3.14
N MET A 357 -11.44 -14.66 4.15
CA MET A 357 -11.59 -13.28 4.63
C MET A 357 -10.61 -12.30 3.95
N ALA A 358 -10.01 -12.65 2.82
CA ALA A 358 -8.92 -11.91 2.20
C ALA A 358 -9.20 -10.40 2.06
N HIS A 359 -10.41 -10.02 1.67
CA HIS A 359 -10.77 -8.61 1.53
C HIS A 359 -10.96 -7.88 2.85
N ILE A 360 -11.47 -8.55 3.86
CA ILE A 360 -11.85 -7.94 5.15
C ILE A 360 -10.85 -8.21 6.28
N ALA A 361 -9.74 -8.91 6.02
CA ALA A 361 -8.81 -9.37 7.05
C ALA A 361 -8.27 -8.25 7.94
N GLY A 362 -7.95 -7.09 7.38
CA GLY A 362 -7.53 -5.94 8.18
C GLY A 362 -8.64 -5.40 9.08
N LEU A 363 -9.88 -5.39 8.60
CA LEU A 363 -11.05 -4.97 9.37
C LEU A 363 -11.34 -5.95 10.50
N VAL A 364 -11.20 -7.25 10.25
CA VAL A 364 -11.33 -8.32 11.25
C VAL A 364 -10.23 -8.19 12.31
N ALA A 365 -8.98 -8.05 11.90
CA ALA A 365 -7.83 -7.87 12.79
C ALA A 365 -8.01 -6.65 13.73
N ALA A 366 -8.59 -5.58 13.23
CA ALA A 366 -8.87 -4.36 14.01
C ALA A 366 -10.16 -4.43 14.85
N GLY A 367 -10.94 -5.51 14.76
CA GLY A 367 -12.21 -5.66 15.45
C GLY A 367 -13.32 -4.72 14.96
N VAL A 368 -13.23 -4.24 13.69
CA VAL A 368 -14.23 -3.35 13.08
C VAL A 368 -15.14 -4.06 12.07
N HIS A 369 -14.92 -5.36 11.89
CA HIS A 369 -15.79 -6.32 11.21
C HIS A 369 -15.87 -7.59 12.06
N PRO A 370 -17.00 -8.34 12.07
CA PRO A 370 -17.11 -9.61 12.77
C PRO A 370 -15.98 -10.58 12.42
N ASN A 371 -15.42 -11.24 13.43
CA ASN A 371 -14.37 -12.25 13.25
C ASN A 371 -14.99 -13.60 12.89
N PRO A 372 -14.64 -14.24 11.74
CA PRO A 372 -15.11 -15.56 11.39
C PRO A 372 -14.55 -16.69 12.27
N GLY A 373 -13.38 -16.49 12.89
CA GLY A 373 -12.64 -17.52 13.62
C GLY A 373 -13.49 -18.38 14.58
N PRO A 374 -14.31 -17.79 15.46
CA PRO A 374 -15.15 -18.55 16.40
C PRO A 374 -16.18 -19.48 15.73
N TYR A 375 -16.57 -19.21 14.49
CA TYR A 375 -17.63 -19.93 13.78
C TYR A 375 -17.08 -20.94 12.76
N CYS A 376 -15.84 -20.81 12.34
CA CYS A 376 -15.28 -21.54 11.21
C CYS A 376 -14.42 -22.74 11.63
N ASP A 377 -14.30 -23.71 10.74
CA ASP A 377 -13.33 -24.78 10.86
C ASP A 377 -11.96 -24.31 10.38
N VAL A 378 -11.96 -23.57 9.27
CA VAL A 378 -10.76 -23.00 8.64
C VAL A 378 -11.05 -21.61 8.08
N VAL A 379 -10.04 -20.76 8.11
CA VAL A 379 -10.06 -19.42 7.55
C VAL A 379 -8.82 -19.22 6.71
N THR A 380 -8.96 -18.61 5.54
CA THR A 380 -7.82 -18.15 4.75
C THR A 380 -7.84 -16.63 4.57
N THR A 381 -6.70 -16.08 4.28
CA THR A 381 -6.60 -14.68 3.87
C THR A 381 -5.38 -14.43 3.01
N THR A 382 -5.40 -13.32 2.28
CA THR A 382 -4.20 -12.65 1.76
C THR A 382 -3.66 -11.70 2.80
N THR A 383 -2.37 -11.35 2.71
CA THR A 383 -1.72 -10.43 3.65
C THR A 383 -1.59 -8.99 3.13
N HIS A 384 -1.87 -8.74 1.84
CA HIS A 384 -1.53 -7.49 1.13
C HIS A 384 -2.71 -6.53 0.82
N LYS A 385 -3.95 -6.86 1.22
CA LYS A 385 -5.13 -6.01 0.98
C LYS A 385 -5.38 -5.07 2.16
N THR A 386 -6.53 -5.18 2.83
CA THR A 386 -6.81 -4.37 4.03
C THR A 386 -5.79 -4.60 5.16
N LEU A 387 -5.15 -5.77 5.23
CA LEU A 387 -4.12 -6.09 6.22
C LEU A 387 -2.79 -5.33 5.99
N ARG A 388 -2.57 -4.77 4.80
CA ARG A 388 -1.45 -3.87 4.44
C ARG A 388 -0.06 -4.50 4.54
N GLY A 389 0.05 -5.81 4.38
CA GLY A 389 1.31 -6.56 4.42
C GLY A 389 1.92 -6.87 3.05
N PRO A 390 2.88 -7.82 3.00
CA PRO A 390 3.46 -8.30 1.75
C PRO A 390 2.43 -9.13 0.96
N ARG A 391 2.67 -9.31 -0.34
CA ARG A 391 1.88 -10.25 -1.13
C ARG A 391 2.15 -11.68 -0.66
N GLY A 392 1.11 -12.35 -0.15
CA GLY A 392 1.19 -13.70 0.40
C GLY A 392 -0.17 -14.20 0.86
N GLY A 393 -0.22 -15.43 1.34
CA GLY A 393 -1.38 -16.08 1.93
C GLY A 393 -1.14 -16.46 3.40
N LEU A 394 -2.22 -16.72 4.12
CA LEU A 394 -2.25 -17.17 5.50
C LEU A 394 -3.42 -18.13 5.66
N ILE A 395 -3.23 -19.20 6.42
CA ILE A 395 -4.27 -20.12 6.85
C ILE A 395 -4.35 -20.07 8.38
N LEU A 396 -5.58 -19.95 8.90
CA LEU A 396 -5.91 -20.08 10.31
C LEU A 396 -6.89 -21.24 10.45
N CYS A 397 -6.77 -22.05 11.49
CA CYS A 397 -7.65 -23.23 11.63
C CYS A 397 -7.76 -23.66 13.09
N LYS A 398 -8.75 -24.54 13.35
CA LYS A 398 -8.77 -25.32 14.58
C LYS A 398 -7.59 -26.31 14.58
N GLU A 399 -7.00 -26.57 15.74
CA GLU A 399 -5.80 -27.39 15.90
C GLU A 399 -5.91 -28.78 15.22
N GLN A 400 -7.11 -29.39 15.26
CA GLN A 400 -7.37 -30.70 14.67
C GLN A 400 -7.12 -30.79 13.16
N TYR A 401 -7.17 -29.66 12.43
CA TYR A 401 -6.95 -29.60 10.98
C TYR A 401 -5.51 -29.27 10.59
N LEU A 402 -4.70 -28.75 11.53
CA LEU A 402 -3.37 -28.24 11.25
C LEU A 402 -2.46 -29.27 10.56
N LYS A 403 -2.47 -30.52 11.03
CA LYS A 403 -1.62 -31.57 10.45
C LYS A 403 -1.94 -31.85 8.98
N ALA A 404 -3.23 -31.93 8.62
CA ALA A 404 -3.66 -32.15 7.24
C ALA A 404 -3.32 -30.94 6.35
N ILE A 405 -3.55 -29.72 6.86
CA ILE A 405 -3.26 -28.47 6.17
C ILE A 405 -1.74 -28.33 5.94
N ASN A 406 -0.92 -28.57 6.95
CA ASN A 406 0.53 -28.53 6.81
C ASN A 406 1.02 -29.53 5.75
N SER A 407 0.47 -30.76 5.74
CA SER A 407 0.82 -31.76 4.71
C SER A 407 0.37 -31.32 3.31
N ALA A 408 -0.75 -30.65 3.18
CA ALA A 408 -1.24 -30.15 1.90
C ALA A 408 -0.40 -28.96 1.40
N VAL A 409 0.06 -28.07 2.29
CA VAL A 409 0.97 -26.97 1.92
C VAL A 409 2.33 -27.54 1.55
N PHE A 410 3.00 -28.24 2.45
CA PHE A 410 4.27 -28.90 2.21
C PHE A 410 4.22 -30.35 2.70
N PRO A 411 4.55 -31.34 1.87
CA PRO A 411 5.06 -31.23 0.49
C PRO A 411 3.96 -31.23 -0.60
N GLY A 412 2.67 -31.09 -0.24
CA GLY A 412 1.57 -31.33 -1.17
C GLY A 412 1.51 -30.36 -2.36
N LEU A 413 1.67 -29.07 -2.12
CA LEU A 413 1.51 -28.01 -3.14
C LEU A 413 2.73 -27.13 -3.32
N GLN A 414 3.58 -27.00 -2.29
CA GLN A 414 4.75 -26.13 -2.28
C GLN A 414 6.00 -26.92 -1.89
N GLY A 415 7.19 -26.40 -2.31
CA GLY A 415 8.50 -26.79 -1.82
C GLY A 415 8.99 -25.83 -0.74
N GLY A 416 10.19 -25.22 -0.93
CA GLY A 416 10.77 -24.28 0.01
C GLY A 416 9.89 -23.06 0.23
N PRO A 417 9.63 -22.66 1.48
CA PRO A 417 8.87 -21.47 1.80
C PRO A 417 9.64 -20.19 1.44
N LEU A 418 8.91 -19.10 1.20
CA LEU A 418 9.48 -17.78 0.93
C LEU A 418 9.77 -17.07 2.26
N GLU A 419 10.90 -17.38 2.89
CA GLU A 419 11.22 -16.92 4.25
C GLU A 419 11.28 -15.39 4.37
N HIS A 420 11.74 -14.69 3.33
CA HIS A 420 11.71 -13.23 3.25
C HIS A 420 10.28 -12.66 3.24
N VAL A 421 9.33 -13.37 2.62
CA VAL A 421 7.91 -12.99 2.66
C VAL A 421 7.30 -13.32 4.02
N ILE A 422 7.68 -14.44 4.65
CA ILE A 422 7.24 -14.80 6.01
C ILE A 422 7.73 -13.76 7.02
N ALA A 423 8.98 -13.30 6.90
CA ALA A 423 9.48 -12.19 7.71
C ALA A 423 8.65 -10.92 7.55
N ALA A 424 8.32 -10.57 6.31
CA ALA A 424 7.47 -9.42 6.03
C ALA A 424 6.03 -9.60 6.57
N LYS A 425 5.48 -10.83 6.57
CA LYS A 425 4.21 -11.16 7.24
C LYS A 425 4.33 -10.95 8.76
N ALA A 426 5.42 -11.41 9.38
CA ALA A 426 5.65 -11.23 10.82
C ALA A 426 5.70 -9.75 11.22
N VAL A 427 6.32 -8.89 10.40
CA VAL A 427 6.33 -7.44 10.60
C VAL A 427 4.92 -6.86 10.43
N CYS A 428 4.22 -7.23 9.37
CA CYS A 428 2.85 -6.79 9.11
C CYS A 428 1.90 -7.13 10.29
N PHE A 429 1.97 -8.34 10.83
CA PHE A 429 1.13 -8.75 11.95
C PHE A 429 1.46 -7.97 13.22
N LEU A 430 2.74 -7.66 13.47
CA LEU A 430 3.14 -6.80 14.57
C LEU A 430 2.58 -5.37 14.43
N GLU A 431 2.63 -4.80 13.23
CA GLU A 431 2.01 -3.50 12.95
C GLU A 431 0.49 -3.56 13.15
N ALA A 432 -0.15 -4.66 12.74
CA ALA A 432 -1.61 -4.83 12.86
C ALA A 432 -2.08 -5.02 14.32
N LEU A 433 -1.22 -5.47 15.22
CA LEU A 433 -1.48 -5.55 16.66
C LEU A 433 -1.43 -4.18 17.37
N GLN A 434 -0.91 -3.12 16.72
CA GLN A 434 -0.79 -1.80 17.33
C GLN A 434 -2.13 -1.04 17.31
N PRO A 435 -2.38 -0.16 18.31
CA PRO A 435 -3.61 0.65 18.36
C PRO A 435 -3.83 1.53 17.13
N GLU A 436 -2.76 2.01 16.50
CA GLU A 436 -2.80 2.84 15.30
C GLU A 436 -3.42 2.11 14.10
N PHE A 437 -3.23 0.80 14.02
CA PHE A 437 -3.85 -0.01 12.98
C PHE A 437 -5.37 -0.09 13.15
N LYS A 438 -5.87 -0.16 14.38
CA LYS A 438 -7.31 -0.09 14.65
C LYS A 438 -7.90 1.25 14.23
N ALA A 439 -7.24 2.35 14.58
CA ALA A 439 -7.65 3.69 14.15
C ALA A 439 -7.65 3.82 12.61
N TYR A 440 -6.63 3.28 11.95
CA TYR A 440 -6.53 3.23 10.49
C TYR A 440 -7.72 2.49 9.87
N GLN A 441 -8.08 1.29 10.37
CA GLN A 441 -9.18 0.50 9.81
C GLN A 441 -10.55 1.15 10.07
N GLN A 442 -10.72 1.84 11.19
CA GLN A 442 -11.90 2.67 11.45
C GLN A 442 -12.02 3.78 10.40
N GLN A 443 -10.91 4.48 10.12
CA GLN A 443 -10.87 5.51 9.09
C GLN A 443 -11.14 4.96 7.69
N VAL A 444 -10.67 3.76 7.36
CA VAL A 444 -10.99 3.08 6.09
C VAL A 444 -12.51 2.93 5.92
N LYS A 445 -13.23 2.48 6.95
CA LYS A 445 -14.70 2.36 6.90
C LYS A 445 -15.40 3.71 6.78
N LEU A 446 -14.97 4.70 7.55
CA LEU A 446 -15.55 6.06 7.50
C LEU A 446 -15.38 6.66 6.11
N ASN A 447 -14.19 6.54 5.53
CA ASN A 447 -13.92 7.00 4.17
C ASN A 447 -14.80 6.28 3.14
N ALA A 448 -14.95 4.96 3.25
CA ALA A 448 -15.78 4.18 2.33
C ALA A 448 -17.27 4.60 2.41
N ALA A 449 -17.81 4.73 3.61
CA ALA A 449 -19.18 5.17 3.83
C ALA A 449 -19.40 6.60 3.29
N LYS A 450 -18.46 7.52 3.58
CA LYS A 450 -18.51 8.89 3.08
C LYS A 450 -18.43 8.98 1.56
N LEU A 451 -17.51 8.22 0.94
CA LEU A 451 -17.38 8.20 -0.51
C LEU A 451 -18.64 7.64 -1.19
N ALA A 452 -19.23 6.58 -0.63
CA ALA A 452 -20.48 6.02 -1.14
C ALA A 452 -21.64 7.05 -1.10
N ASP A 453 -21.79 7.76 0.02
CA ASP A 453 -22.79 8.81 0.20
C ASP A 453 -22.59 9.97 -0.79
N GLU A 454 -21.34 10.44 -0.95
CA GLU A 454 -21.02 11.52 -1.88
C GLU A 454 -21.26 11.14 -3.35
N LEU A 455 -20.96 9.91 -3.74
CA LEU A 455 -21.26 9.39 -5.08
C LEU A 455 -22.76 9.23 -5.30
N ALA A 456 -23.52 8.75 -4.30
CA ALA A 456 -24.96 8.66 -4.38
C ALA A 456 -25.63 10.04 -4.59
N LYS A 457 -25.18 11.08 -3.86
CA LYS A 457 -25.63 12.47 -4.06
C LYS A 457 -25.37 13.00 -5.47
N ARG A 458 -24.35 12.48 -6.14
CA ARG A 458 -23.99 12.80 -7.54
C ARG A 458 -24.70 11.92 -8.57
N GLY A 459 -25.70 11.14 -8.12
CA GLY A 459 -26.53 10.30 -8.99
C GLY A 459 -25.88 9.01 -9.46
N PHE A 460 -24.85 8.52 -8.76
CA PHE A 460 -24.38 7.15 -8.94
C PHE A 460 -25.23 6.17 -8.13
N ARG A 461 -25.49 5.00 -8.68
CA ARG A 461 -26.16 3.93 -7.96
C ARG A 461 -25.14 3.07 -7.23
N ILE A 462 -25.24 3.03 -5.91
CA ILE A 462 -24.39 2.15 -5.09
C ILE A 462 -25.12 0.82 -4.90
N VAL A 463 -24.50 -0.29 -5.32
CA VAL A 463 -25.06 -1.64 -5.18
C VAL A 463 -25.32 -1.93 -3.71
N SER A 464 -26.43 -2.58 -3.40
CA SER A 464 -26.97 -2.83 -2.05
C SER A 464 -27.20 -1.56 -1.20
N GLY A 465 -27.25 -0.38 -1.82
CA GLY A 465 -27.56 0.89 -1.15
C GLY A 465 -26.44 1.46 -0.27
N GLY A 466 -25.20 0.95 -0.31
CA GLY A 466 -24.09 1.47 0.47
C GLY A 466 -23.01 0.45 0.81
N THR A 467 -22.21 0.73 1.85
CA THR A 467 -21.15 -0.17 2.30
C THR A 467 -21.01 -0.20 3.82
N ASP A 468 -20.69 -1.38 4.37
CA ASP A 468 -20.38 -1.60 5.79
C ASP A 468 -18.88 -1.89 6.00
N ASN A 469 -18.10 -1.96 4.91
CA ASN A 469 -16.67 -2.30 4.95
C ASN A 469 -15.80 -1.29 4.19
N HIS A 470 -14.75 -1.73 3.52
CA HIS A 470 -13.74 -0.90 2.85
C HIS A 470 -14.01 -0.66 1.36
N LEU A 471 -14.99 -1.34 0.77
CA LEU A 471 -15.26 -1.31 -0.67
C LEU A 471 -16.71 -1.03 -0.99
N MET A 472 -16.97 -0.62 -2.21
CA MET A 472 -18.31 -0.50 -2.79
C MET A 472 -18.30 -0.89 -4.26
N LEU A 473 -19.47 -1.33 -4.74
CA LEU A 473 -19.75 -1.50 -6.16
C LEU A 473 -20.62 -0.35 -6.65
N ILE A 474 -20.25 0.21 -7.78
CA ILE A 474 -20.96 1.32 -8.43
C ILE A 474 -21.58 0.80 -9.73
N ASP A 475 -22.90 0.89 -9.84
CA ASP A 475 -23.65 0.63 -11.06
C ASP A 475 -23.63 1.89 -11.94
N LEU A 476 -23.05 1.77 -13.12
CA LEU A 476 -22.84 2.88 -14.05
C LEU A 476 -23.98 3.02 -15.09
N ARG A 477 -24.98 2.15 -15.09
CA ARG A 477 -26.12 2.21 -16.01
C ARG A 477 -26.91 3.53 -15.91
N PRO A 478 -27.13 4.13 -14.71
CA PRO A 478 -27.74 5.46 -14.61
C PRO A 478 -26.90 6.57 -15.26
N LYS A 479 -25.58 6.38 -15.37
CA LYS A 479 -24.66 7.31 -16.06
C LYS A 479 -24.47 6.96 -17.56
N GLN A 480 -25.22 5.99 -18.08
CA GLN A 480 -25.13 5.49 -19.46
C GLN A 480 -23.68 5.16 -19.87
N ALA A 481 -22.97 4.48 -18.97
CA ALA A 481 -21.56 4.13 -19.15
C ALA A 481 -21.30 2.68 -18.77
N THR A 482 -20.26 2.07 -19.36
CA THR A 482 -19.79 0.73 -19.02
C THR A 482 -18.61 0.79 -18.06
N GLY A 483 -18.41 -0.29 -17.30
CA GLY A 483 -17.25 -0.41 -16.39
C GLY A 483 -15.92 -0.25 -17.13
N LYS A 484 -15.81 -0.81 -18.35
CA LYS A 484 -14.59 -0.70 -19.17
C LYS A 484 -14.31 0.75 -19.58
N ALA A 485 -15.32 1.47 -20.09
CA ALA A 485 -15.15 2.85 -20.52
C ALA A 485 -14.74 3.76 -19.36
N VAL A 486 -15.42 3.62 -18.21
CA VAL A 486 -15.13 4.42 -17.02
C VAL A 486 -13.77 4.09 -16.44
N ALA A 487 -13.40 2.81 -16.31
CA ALA A 487 -12.09 2.45 -15.79
C ALA A 487 -10.95 3.01 -16.65
N ASN A 488 -11.07 2.95 -17.97
CA ASN A 488 -10.07 3.51 -18.89
C ASN A 488 -10.01 5.06 -18.80
N ALA A 489 -11.15 5.73 -18.68
CA ALA A 489 -11.20 7.19 -18.55
C ALA A 489 -10.57 7.66 -17.23
N LEU A 490 -10.92 7.02 -16.13
CA LEU A 490 -10.37 7.33 -14.80
C LEU A 490 -8.85 7.09 -14.74
N ASP A 491 -8.34 6.05 -15.42
CA ASP A 491 -6.89 5.78 -15.51
C ASP A 491 -6.14 6.94 -16.19
N LEU A 492 -6.69 7.49 -17.29
CA LEU A 492 -6.14 8.71 -17.92
C LEU A 492 -6.16 9.93 -16.98
N ALA A 493 -7.12 9.99 -16.07
CA ALA A 493 -7.23 11.01 -15.03
C ALA A 493 -6.45 10.67 -13.75
N ARG A 494 -5.52 9.68 -13.78
CA ARG A 494 -4.73 9.21 -12.64
C ARG A 494 -5.57 8.68 -11.47
N ILE A 495 -6.74 8.13 -11.74
CA ILE A 495 -7.61 7.49 -10.74
C ILE A 495 -7.73 6.02 -11.10
N THR A 496 -7.07 5.16 -10.32
CA THR A 496 -7.00 3.73 -10.60
C THR A 496 -8.18 2.99 -9.96
N VAL A 497 -9.00 2.34 -10.80
CA VAL A 497 -10.14 1.51 -10.39
C VAL A 497 -10.17 0.21 -11.19
N ASN A 498 -10.95 -0.78 -10.78
CA ASN A 498 -11.21 -1.92 -11.65
C ASN A 498 -12.66 -1.99 -12.12
N LYS A 499 -12.86 -2.31 -13.40
CA LYS A 499 -14.17 -2.72 -13.89
C LYS A 499 -14.63 -3.98 -13.13
N ASN A 500 -15.90 -4.05 -12.81
CA ASN A 500 -16.48 -5.17 -12.05
C ASN A 500 -17.91 -5.44 -12.48
N MET A 501 -18.28 -6.71 -12.59
CA MET A 501 -19.69 -7.08 -12.74
C MET A 501 -20.46 -6.64 -11.50
N ILE A 502 -21.69 -6.19 -11.71
CA ILE A 502 -22.67 -6.00 -10.64
C ILE A 502 -23.54 -7.26 -10.54
N PRO A 503 -24.19 -7.54 -9.42
CA PRO A 503 -25.14 -8.64 -9.36
C PRO A 503 -26.20 -8.54 -10.47
N PHE A 504 -26.46 -9.67 -11.14
CA PHE A 504 -27.38 -9.73 -12.29
C PHE A 504 -26.98 -8.81 -13.45
N ASP A 505 -25.70 -8.64 -13.69
CA ASP A 505 -25.17 -7.77 -14.75
C ASP A 505 -25.63 -8.23 -16.14
N PRO A 506 -26.26 -7.37 -16.96
CA PRO A 506 -26.62 -7.72 -18.34
C PRO A 506 -25.41 -7.77 -19.28
N GLU A 507 -24.30 -7.16 -18.90
CA GLU A 507 -23.08 -7.07 -19.71
C GLU A 507 -22.16 -8.27 -19.53
N LYS A 508 -21.28 -8.51 -20.51
CA LYS A 508 -20.25 -9.56 -20.42
C LYS A 508 -19.11 -9.14 -19.48
N PRO A 509 -18.37 -10.10 -18.87
CA PRO A 509 -17.28 -9.83 -17.93
C PRO A 509 -16.17 -8.90 -18.44
N PHE A 510 -15.96 -8.81 -19.77
CA PHE A 510 -14.95 -7.92 -20.35
C PHE A 510 -15.42 -6.47 -20.50
N VAL A 511 -16.73 -6.21 -20.41
CA VAL A 511 -17.36 -4.89 -20.53
C VAL A 511 -17.79 -4.39 -19.16
N THR A 512 -18.64 -5.14 -18.47
CA THR A 512 -19.28 -4.89 -17.18
C THR A 512 -20.15 -3.62 -17.12
N SER A 513 -21.15 -3.63 -16.28
CA SER A 513 -21.98 -2.44 -16.00
C SER A 513 -21.49 -1.63 -14.81
N GLY A 514 -20.43 -2.07 -14.13
CA GLY A 514 -19.97 -1.43 -12.92
C GLY A 514 -18.46 -1.34 -12.77
N ILE A 515 -18.07 -0.62 -11.73
CA ILE A 515 -16.71 -0.57 -11.19
C ILE A 515 -16.75 -0.92 -9.70
N ARG A 516 -15.63 -1.50 -9.19
CA ARG A 516 -15.40 -1.68 -7.76
C ARG A 516 -14.33 -0.70 -7.32
N ILE A 517 -14.60 0.00 -6.22
CA ILE A 517 -13.64 0.90 -5.58
C ILE A 517 -13.53 0.62 -4.09
N GLY A 518 -12.42 1.02 -3.48
CA GLY A 518 -12.18 0.89 -2.07
C GLY A 518 -11.22 1.95 -1.54
N THR A 519 -11.17 2.09 -0.23
CA THR A 519 -10.48 3.21 0.44
C THR A 519 -9.20 2.85 1.21
N PRO A 520 -8.71 1.58 1.28
CA PRO A 520 -7.53 1.26 2.08
C PRO A 520 -6.27 2.04 1.67
N ALA A 521 -5.97 2.09 0.37
CA ALA A 521 -4.77 2.72 -0.15
C ALA A 521 -4.74 4.24 0.12
N ILE A 522 -5.82 4.95 -0.18
CA ILE A 522 -5.91 6.40 0.06
C ILE A 522 -5.92 6.74 1.55
N THR A 523 -6.53 5.89 2.39
CA THR A 523 -6.49 6.06 3.85
C THR A 523 -5.07 5.87 4.40
N THR A 524 -4.28 4.93 3.84
CA THR A 524 -2.86 4.76 4.19
C THR A 524 -2.05 6.03 3.89
N ARG A 525 -2.43 6.80 2.87
CA ARG A 525 -1.80 8.10 2.55
C ARG A 525 -2.25 9.23 3.47
N GLY A 526 -3.33 9.06 4.22
CA GLY A 526 -3.82 10.01 5.23
C GLY A 526 -5.06 10.78 4.82
N LEU A 527 -5.72 10.43 3.70
CA LEU A 527 -7.01 11.00 3.32
C LEU A 527 -8.07 10.59 4.35
N LYS A 528 -8.98 11.51 4.65
CA LYS A 528 -10.10 11.37 5.57
C LYS A 528 -11.41 11.71 4.88
N GLU A 529 -12.51 11.79 5.65
CA GLU A 529 -13.86 12.02 5.12
C GLU A 529 -13.99 13.33 4.34
N ALA A 530 -13.25 14.37 4.72
CA ALA A 530 -13.29 15.67 4.02
C ALA A 530 -12.79 15.53 2.58
N GLU A 531 -11.72 14.77 2.36
CA GLU A 531 -11.12 14.54 1.05
C GLU A 531 -11.98 13.63 0.17
N MET A 532 -12.88 12.82 0.75
CA MET A 532 -13.78 11.96 -0.02
C MET A 532 -14.76 12.78 -0.90
N VAL A 533 -15.04 14.02 -0.53
CA VAL A 533 -15.82 14.95 -1.36
C VAL A 533 -15.08 15.26 -2.67
N ASN A 534 -13.76 15.53 -2.57
CA ASN A 534 -12.90 15.80 -3.73
C ASN A 534 -12.73 14.53 -4.60
N VAL A 535 -12.53 13.36 -3.96
CA VAL A 535 -12.42 12.09 -4.68
C VAL A 535 -13.70 11.79 -5.46
N ALA A 536 -14.88 12.01 -4.86
CA ALA A 536 -16.17 11.84 -5.55
C ALA A 536 -16.36 12.83 -6.71
N ASP A 537 -15.92 14.09 -6.56
CA ASP A 537 -15.91 15.10 -7.63
C ASP A 537 -15.01 14.68 -8.81
N PHE A 538 -13.79 14.23 -8.52
CA PHE A 538 -12.88 13.75 -9.56
C PHE A 538 -13.44 12.54 -10.31
N ILE A 539 -14.10 11.59 -9.61
CA ILE A 539 -14.76 10.44 -10.25
C ILE A 539 -15.90 10.92 -11.16
N GLU A 540 -16.78 11.81 -10.67
CA GLU A 540 -17.90 12.34 -11.45
C GLU A 540 -17.44 13.04 -12.72
N ARG A 541 -16.45 13.93 -12.60
CA ARG A 541 -15.84 14.65 -13.73
C ARG A 541 -15.16 13.70 -14.70
N GLY A 542 -14.42 12.69 -14.20
CA GLY A 542 -13.80 11.68 -15.05
C GLY A 542 -14.80 10.85 -15.83
N VAL A 543 -15.96 10.53 -15.24
CA VAL A 543 -17.06 9.85 -15.94
C VAL A 543 -17.71 10.76 -17.00
N ALA A 544 -17.88 12.04 -16.68
CA ALA A 544 -18.45 13.03 -17.62
C ALA A 544 -17.53 13.29 -18.82
N LEU A 545 -16.22 13.33 -18.59
CA LEU A 545 -15.19 13.61 -19.61
C LEU A 545 -14.73 12.34 -20.38
N ARG A 546 -15.39 11.18 -20.22
CA ARG A 546 -14.88 9.88 -20.71
C ARG A 546 -14.59 9.81 -22.22
N GLU A 547 -15.15 10.72 -23.01
CA GLU A 547 -14.90 10.84 -24.45
C GLU A 547 -13.94 12.01 -24.78
N ASP A 548 -13.47 12.76 -23.78
CA ASP A 548 -12.56 13.91 -23.93
C ASP A 548 -11.20 13.60 -23.30
N GLU A 549 -10.29 13.06 -24.11
CA GLU A 549 -8.93 12.69 -23.64
C GLU A 549 -8.14 13.91 -23.13
N ALA A 550 -8.29 15.09 -23.72
CA ALA A 550 -7.61 16.30 -23.29
C ALA A 550 -8.13 16.77 -21.92
N GLY A 551 -9.44 16.75 -21.72
CA GLY A 551 -10.08 17.05 -20.44
C GLY A 551 -9.68 16.06 -19.35
N LEU A 552 -9.58 14.74 -19.67
CA LEU A 552 -9.11 13.73 -18.72
C LEU A 552 -7.66 13.92 -18.30
N LYS A 553 -6.77 14.26 -19.22
CA LYS A 553 -5.37 14.58 -18.90
C LYS A 553 -5.25 15.83 -18.02
N ALA A 554 -6.04 16.86 -18.30
CA ALA A 554 -6.09 18.07 -17.46
C ALA A 554 -6.60 17.73 -16.04
N LEU A 555 -7.65 16.92 -15.93
CA LEU A 555 -8.13 16.40 -14.65
C LEU A 555 -7.05 15.60 -13.92
N GLY A 556 -6.24 14.81 -14.65
CA GLY A 556 -5.12 14.05 -14.10
C GLY A 556 -4.03 14.94 -13.47
N GLU A 557 -3.79 16.13 -14.01
CA GLU A 557 -2.86 17.08 -13.38
C GLU A 557 -3.47 17.73 -12.11
N GLU A 558 -4.80 17.95 -12.08
CA GLU A 558 -5.46 18.39 -10.84
C GLU A 558 -5.39 17.31 -9.75
N VAL A 559 -5.62 16.03 -10.11
CA VAL A 559 -5.47 14.88 -9.20
C VAL A 559 -4.04 14.80 -8.66
N LYS A 560 -3.03 14.93 -9.51
CA LYS A 560 -1.63 14.94 -9.10
C LYS A 560 -1.34 16.06 -8.09
N ASN A 561 -1.80 17.27 -8.37
CA ASN A 561 -1.62 18.41 -7.48
C ASN A 561 -2.34 18.21 -6.13
N PHE A 562 -3.54 17.65 -6.15
CA PHE A 562 -4.27 17.29 -4.93
C PHE A 562 -3.51 16.24 -4.11
N MET A 563 -2.99 15.19 -4.76
CA MET A 563 -2.29 14.10 -4.09
C MET A 563 -0.89 14.48 -3.57
N ALA A 564 -0.33 15.59 -4.02
CA ALA A 564 0.94 16.11 -3.48
C ALA A 564 0.88 16.44 -1.98
N ALA A 565 -0.30 16.78 -1.44
CA ALA A 565 -0.53 16.98 -0.01
C ALA A 565 -0.56 15.65 0.80
N PHE A 566 -0.65 14.51 0.12
CA PHE A 566 -0.79 13.17 0.72
C PHE A 566 0.29 12.23 0.16
N PRO A 567 1.57 12.46 0.43
CA PRO A 567 2.65 11.64 -0.12
C PRO A 567 2.55 10.19 0.35
N MET A 568 3.13 9.28 -0.43
CA MET A 568 3.23 7.86 -0.10
C MET A 568 3.96 7.64 1.24
N PRO A 569 3.66 6.57 2.01
CA PRO A 569 4.31 6.32 3.30
C PRO A 569 5.84 6.27 3.28
N GLN A 570 6.42 5.84 2.16
CA GLN A 570 7.87 5.85 1.99
C GLN A 570 8.46 7.27 1.87
N PHE A 571 7.62 8.27 1.65
CA PHE A 571 8.00 9.67 1.49
C PHE A 571 7.59 10.54 2.70
N LYS A 572 7.04 9.91 3.75
CA LYS A 572 6.69 10.57 5.03
C LYS A 572 7.84 10.52 6.00
#